data_165939fd80bea1bf2d7d2e2833c31f3c
#
_entry.id   165939fd80bea1bf2d7d2e2833c31f3c
#
_cell.length_a   1.000
_cell.length_b   1.000
_cell.length_c   1.000
_cell.angle_alpha   90.00
_cell.angle_beta   90.00
_cell.angle_gamma   90.00
#
_symmetry.space_group_name_H-M   'P 1'
#
loop_
_entity.id
_entity.type
_entity.pdbx_description
1 polymer ?
#
loop_
_entity_poly.entity_id
_entity_poly.type
_entity_poly.pdbx_seq_one_letter_code
_entity_poly.pdbx_strand_id
1 'polypeptide(L)'
;MANGGSDSDGPDEEVEALARALATLLNPSKIDGVVNCCVRAVHDEAWEGPRMGLLHVRFGEDRPRVEDLAYLLWSECMYYALPRRRQERFRREIASDMTAVARCYRAVRDLFIDFNARHPERASELGEVLAYCLVQEHLGAAQVASKMSLKTAANMPVHGLDGIHAVFENGALTVYFLESKLASEGRRGVASYAASAAEFLSDRRQYLREYEIVADLGNLDALEGEARQRALDHFDVIGHPELRRRERFVGIICHSEPGHFGKRLRIRDDQPPDIHERDFAERYAADYGKLRLTARKQLLKHGADPAKAIVLLVAVPDVRELRKAFYAAMGVAEREFPLDGDDLEIDDDEGAGGDPA
;
A
#
# COMPACT_ATOMS: atom_id res chain seq x y z
N MET A 1 -48.61 28.92 13.32
CA MET A 1 -48.23 27.55 13.72
C MET A 1 -47.64 26.86 12.49
N ALA A 2 -46.35 26.82 12.40
CA ALA A 2 -45.65 26.04 11.41
C ALA A 2 -44.57 25.29 12.18
N ASN A 3 -44.83 24.00 12.41
CA ASN A 3 -43.85 23.06 12.95
C ASN A 3 -42.83 22.77 11.84
N GLY A 4 -41.65 23.32 11.98
CA GLY A 4 -40.48 22.83 11.28
C GLY A 4 -40.02 21.54 11.92
N GLY A 5 -40.41 20.42 11.38
CA GLY A 5 -39.81 19.12 11.71
C GLY A 5 -38.40 19.12 11.15
N SER A 6 -37.39 19.14 12.00
CA SER A 6 -36.06 18.69 11.67
C SER A 6 -36.15 17.18 11.53
N ASP A 7 -36.16 16.70 10.28
CA ASP A 7 -35.89 15.30 9.99
C ASP A 7 -34.48 15.03 10.54
N SER A 8 -34.40 14.34 11.67
CA SER A 8 -33.16 13.74 12.14
C SER A 8 -32.89 12.55 11.21
N ASP A 9 -31.95 12.69 10.31
CA ASP A 9 -31.42 11.58 9.52
C ASP A 9 -31.14 10.42 10.47
N GLY A 10 -31.67 9.24 10.15
CA GLY A 10 -31.51 8.07 11.00
C GLY A 10 -30.04 7.62 11.01
N PRO A 11 -29.58 6.89 12.05
CA PRO A 11 -28.18 6.47 12.19
C PRO A 11 -27.64 5.72 10.97
N ASP A 12 -28.49 5.09 10.16
CA ASP A 12 -28.09 4.39 8.93
C ASP A 12 -27.77 5.39 7.80
N GLU A 13 -28.48 6.50 7.70
CA GLU A 13 -28.27 7.53 6.68
C GLU A 13 -26.96 8.31 6.94
N GLU A 14 -26.65 8.51 8.21
CA GLU A 14 -25.40 9.12 8.67
C GLU A 14 -24.18 8.26 8.36
N VAL A 15 -24.30 6.96 8.59
CA VAL A 15 -23.27 5.95 8.27
C VAL A 15 -22.98 5.90 6.78
N GLU A 16 -24.01 5.90 5.95
CA GLU A 16 -23.87 5.92 4.51
C GLU A 16 -23.24 7.23 3.99
N ALA A 17 -23.54 8.36 4.63
CA ALA A 17 -22.95 9.64 4.28
C ALA A 17 -21.43 9.65 4.50
N LEU A 18 -20.94 9.12 5.63
CA LEU A 18 -19.52 8.99 5.90
C LEU A 18 -18.83 8.01 4.92
N ALA A 19 -19.46 6.87 4.61
CA ALA A 19 -18.96 5.92 3.63
C ALA A 19 -18.81 6.57 2.25
N ARG A 20 -19.83 7.27 1.79
CA ARG A 20 -19.78 8.03 0.51
C ARG A 20 -18.71 9.10 0.53
N ALA A 21 -18.57 9.84 1.63
CA ALA A 21 -17.56 10.89 1.77
C ALA A 21 -16.13 10.32 1.67
N LEU A 22 -15.81 9.25 2.39
CA LEU A 22 -14.51 8.60 2.30
C LEU A 22 -14.26 8.01 0.90
N ALA A 23 -15.31 7.50 0.23
CA ALA A 23 -15.19 7.01 -1.13
C ALA A 23 -14.80 8.12 -2.14
N THR A 24 -15.13 9.38 -1.88
CA THR A 24 -14.68 10.52 -2.73
C THR A 24 -13.16 10.74 -2.66
N LEU A 25 -12.52 10.26 -1.61
CA LEU A 25 -11.06 10.33 -1.46
C LEU A 25 -10.32 9.20 -2.20
N LEU A 26 -11.03 8.19 -2.70
CA LEU A 26 -10.43 7.16 -3.53
C LEU A 26 -9.88 7.77 -4.84
N ASN A 27 -8.74 7.27 -5.25
CA ASN A 27 -8.17 7.56 -6.55
C ASN A 27 -7.73 6.22 -7.17
N PRO A 28 -8.68 5.44 -7.73
CA PRO A 28 -8.37 4.14 -8.32
C PRO A 28 -7.28 4.31 -9.38
N SER A 29 -6.21 3.54 -9.21
CA SER A 29 -5.12 3.51 -10.17
C SER A 29 -5.43 2.48 -11.27
N LYS A 30 -4.65 2.52 -12.35
CA LYS A 30 -4.74 1.48 -13.38
C LYS A 30 -3.78 0.32 -13.10
N ILE A 31 -3.52 0.04 -11.83
CA ILE A 31 -2.51 -0.95 -11.41
C ILE A 31 -2.81 -2.34 -11.95
N ASP A 32 -4.08 -2.73 -12.04
CA ASP A 32 -4.51 -4.02 -12.61
C ASP A 32 -4.15 -4.19 -14.10
N GLY A 33 -3.83 -3.11 -14.79
CA GLY A 33 -3.31 -3.14 -16.16
C GLY A 33 -1.86 -3.61 -16.25
N VAL A 34 -1.09 -3.56 -15.16
CA VAL A 34 0.34 -3.89 -15.13
C VAL A 34 0.71 -4.87 -14.02
N VAL A 35 -0.17 -5.11 -13.06
CA VAL A 35 -0.04 -6.12 -12.00
C VAL A 35 -1.22 -7.08 -12.09
N ASN A 36 -0.95 -8.38 -12.01
CA ASN A 36 -1.96 -9.43 -11.98
C ASN A 36 -2.08 -10.02 -10.57
N CYS A 37 -3.31 -10.24 -10.11
CA CYS A 37 -3.59 -10.89 -8.83
C CYS A 37 -3.94 -12.38 -9.07
N CYS A 38 -2.98 -13.27 -8.84
CA CYS A 38 -3.19 -14.71 -9.00
C CYS A 38 -3.82 -15.40 -7.77
N VAL A 39 -3.66 -14.80 -6.56
CA VAL A 39 -4.36 -15.24 -5.35
C VAL A 39 -4.85 -14.01 -4.59
N ARG A 40 -6.17 -13.92 -4.36
CA ARG A 40 -6.77 -12.80 -3.64
C ARG A 40 -6.62 -12.93 -2.12
N ALA A 41 -6.40 -11.83 -1.43
CA ALA A 41 -6.35 -11.75 0.03
C ALA A 41 -7.75 -11.79 0.65
N VAL A 42 -8.42 -12.91 0.57
CA VAL A 42 -9.77 -13.10 1.14
C VAL A 42 -9.71 -13.52 2.61
N HIS A 43 -10.80 -13.25 3.34
CA HIS A 43 -10.98 -13.78 4.68
C HIS A 43 -11.30 -15.29 4.60
N ASP A 44 -10.60 -16.06 5.44
CA ASP A 44 -10.77 -17.51 5.55
C ASP A 44 -10.97 -17.82 7.04
N GLU A 45 -12.20 -18.16 7.43
CA GLU A 45 -12.57 -18.41 8.84
C GLU A 45 -11.84 -19.63 9.44
N ALA A 46 -11.44 -20.57 8.61
CA ALA A 46 -10.69 -21.76 9.04
C ALA A 46 -9.19 -21.49 9.20
N TRP A 47 -8.73 -20.24 8.90
CA TRP A 47 -7.33 -19.91 8.94
C TRP A 47 -6.98 -18.86 10.02
N GLU A 48 -6.28 -19.29 11.05
CA GLU A 48 -5.73 -18.44 12.12
C GLU A 48 -4.42 -17.76 11.70
N GLY A 49 -4.44 -16.99 10.61
CA GLY A 49 -3.27 -16.34 10.07
C GLY A 49 -3.63 -15.09 9.27
N PRO A 50 -2.64 -14.44 8.64
CA PRO A 50 -2.90 -13.23 7.88
C PRO A 50 -3.74 -13.53 6.64
N ARG A 51 -4.59 -12.58 6.25
CA ARG A 51 -5.12 -12.57 4.89
C ARG A 51 -3.96 -12.33 3.95
N MET A 52 -3.81 -13.15 2.92
CA MET A 52 -2.66 -13.07 2.04
C MET A 52 -3.06 -13.13 0.58
N GLY A 53 -2.45 -12.24 -0.22
CA GLY A 53 -2.58 -12.21 -1.68
C GLY A 53 -1.24 -12.40 -2.37
N LEU A 54 -1.27 -13.04 -3.55
CA LEU A 54 -0.12 -13.14 -4.43
C LEU A 54 -0.40 -12.38 -5.72
N LEU A 55 0.50 -11.49 -6.04
CA LEU A 55 0.45 -10.65 -7.22
C LEU A 55 1.79 -10.74 -7.97
N HIS A 56 1.77 -10.41 -9.24
CA HIS A 56 3.00 -10.32 -10.03
C HIS A 56 2.86 -9.26 -11.12
N VAL A 57 4.00 -8.73 -11.60
CA VAL A 57 4.00 -7.88 -12.77
C VAL A 57 3.48 -8.65 -13.99
N ARG A 58 2.57 -8.05 -14.76
CA ARG A 58 2.01 -8.66 -15.97
C ARG A 58 3.05 -8.87 -17.04
N PHE A 59 2.70 -9.72 -17.98
CA PHE A 59 3.51 -10.01 -19.16
C PHE A 59 2.98 -9.27 -20.38
N GLY A 60 3.89 -8.86 -21.26
CA GLY A 60 3.62 -8.55 -22.64
C GLY A 60 4.13 -9.71 -23.48
N GLU A 61 3.26 -10.64 -23.85
CA GLU A 61 3.60 -11.92 -24.44
C GLU A 61 4.52 -12.77 -23.51
N ASP A 62 5.82 -12.80 -23.76
CA ASP A 62 6.80 -13.59 -23.00
C ASP A 62 7.65 -12.76 -22.02
N ARG A 63 7.45 -11.45 -21.96
CA ARG A 63 8.29 -10.53 -21.15
C ARG A 63 7.52 -9.85 -20.03
N PRO A 64 8.05 -9.86 -18.80
CA PRO A 64 7.49 -9.06 -17.72
C PRO A 64 7.53 -7.56 -18.04
N ARG A 65 6.43 -6.85 -17.79
CA ARG A 65 6.23 -5.42 -18.12
C ARG A 65 6.75 -4.52 -17.00
N VAL A 66 8.03 -4.64 -16.66
CA VAL A 66 8.66 -3.95 -15.52
C VAL A 66 8.67 -2.44 -15.74
N GLU A 67 9.03 -1.99 -16.96
CA GLU A 67 9.08 -0.57 -17.32
C GLU A 67 7.67 0.06 -17.30
N ASP A 68 6.64 -0.68 -17.73
CA ASP A 68 5.26 -0.20 -17.69
C ASP A 68 4.77 -0.04 -16.25
N LEU A 69 5.13 -0.97 -15.35
CA LEU A 69 4.85 -0.84 -13.92
C LEU A 69 5.56 0.38 -13.34
N ALA A 70 6.84 0.56 -13.64
CA ALA A 70 7.62 1.71 -13.18
C ALA A 70 7.02 3.03 -13.66
N TYR A 71 6.62 3.11 -14.92
CA TYR A 71 5.98 4.30 -15.50
C TYR A 71 4.61 4.59 -14.85
N LEU A 72 3.80 3.55 -14.63
CA LEU A 72 2.53 3.71 -13.92
C LEU A 72 2.76 4.26 -12.51
N LEU A 73 3.66 3.65 -11.74
CA LEU A 73 3.94 4.08 -10.37
C LEU A 73 4.43 5.53 -10.34
N TRP A 74 5.29 5.93 -11.29
CA TRP A 74 5.67 7.34 -11.43
C TRP A 74 4.47 8.24 -11.72
N SER A 75 3.56 7.82 -12.58
CA SER A 75 2.35 8.57 -12.90
C SER A 75 1.43 8.77 -11.69
N GLU A 76 1.39 7.80 -10.77
CA GLU A 76 0.59 7.84 -9.54
C GLU A 76 1.24 8.68 -8.42
N CYS A 77 2.53 9.04 -8.54
CA CYS A 77 3.23 9.84 -7.53
C CYS A 77 2.56 11.18 -7.23
N MET A 78 1.85 11.78 -8.19
CA MET A 78 1.12 13.04 -7.96
C MET A 78 -0.01 12.87 -6.94
N TYR A 79 -0.71 11.74 -7.01
CA TYR A 79 -1.80 11.41 -6.10
C TYR A 79 -1.30 10.93 -4.75
N TYR A 80 -0.23 10.14 -4.75
CA TYR A 80 0.40 9.65 -3.54
C TYR A 80 1.04 10.77 -2.71
N ALA A 81 1.86 11.63 -3.34
CA ALA A 81 2.75 12.54 -2.62
C ALA A 81 2.10 13.89 -2.26
N LEU A 82 1.07 14.31 -2.99
CA LEU A 82 0.46 15.62 -2.78
C LEU A 82 -0.82 15.51 -1.95
N PRO A 83 -1.00 16.38 -0.93
CA PRO A 83 -2.28 16.51 -0.23
C PRO A 83 -3.41 16.88 -1.20
N ARG A 84 -4.63 16.43 -0.94
CA ARG A 84 -5.81 16.64 -1.81
C ARG A 84 -6.01 18.10 -2.23
N ARG A 85 -5.91 19.05 -1.30
CA ARG A 85 -6.00 20.49 -1.61
C ARG A 85 -5.00 20.94 -2.67
N ARG A 86 -3.79 20.38 -2.63
CA ARG A 86 -2.75 20.72 -3.61
C ARG A 86 -3.02 20.06 -4.96
N GLN A 87 -3.53 18.83 -4.97
CA GLN A 87 -4.01 18.16 -6.19
C GLN A 87 -5.11 18.98 -6.88
N GLU A 88 -6.14 19.41 -6.11
CA GLU A 88 -7.25 20.23 -6.62
C GLU A 88 -6.79 21.58 -7.18
N ARG A 89 -5.81 22.21 -6.53
CA ARG A 89 -5.21 23.43 -7.04
C ARG A 89 -4.54 23.18 -8.39
N PHE A 90 -3.70 22.14 -8.51
CA PHE A 90 -3.06 21.81 -9.78
C PHE A 90 -4.06 21.45 -10.87
N ARG A 91 -5.12 20.71 -10.56
CA ARG A 91 -6.18 20.41 -11.54
C ARG A 91 -6.79 21.68 -12.12
N ARG A 92 -7.11 22.67 -11.28
CA ARG A 92 -7.67 23.95 -11.72
C ARG A 92 -6.67 24.76 -12.55
N GLU A 93 -5.41 24.80 -12.13
CA GLU A 93 -4.35 25.47 -12.87
C GLU A 93 -4.14 24.83 -14.24
N ILE A 94 -4.06 23.51 -14.33
CA ILE A 94 -3.88 22.75 -15.58
C ILE A 94 -5.07 22.94 -16.52
N ALA A 95 -6.29 23.01 -16.00
CA ALA A 95 -7.48 23.25 -16.81
C ALA A 95 -7.47 24.62 -17.50
N SER A 96 -6.80 25.63 -16.94
CA SER A 96 -6.68 26.97 -17.50
C SER A 96 -5.35 27.24 -18.23
N ASP A 97 -4.28 26.53 -17.83
CA ASP A 97 -2.92 26.70 -18.35
C ASP A 97 -2.16 25.35 -18.37
N MET A 98 -2.00 24.79 -19.55
CA MET A 98 -1.29 23.52 -19.75
C MET A 98 0.17 23.56 -19.27
N THR A 99 0.80 24.74 -19.16
CA THR A 99 2.16 24.85 -18.63
C THR A 99 2.25 24.47 -17.14
N ALA A 100 1.10 24.50 -16.43
CA ALA A 100 1.01 24.05 -15.05
C ALA A 100 1.35 22.56 -14.87
N VAL A 101 1.22 21.72 -15.91
CA VAL A 101 1.64 20.33 -15.90
C VAL A 101 3.13 20.20 -15.54
N ALA A 102 3.98 21.03 -16.15
CA ALA A 102 5.42 21.04 -15.88
C ALA A 102 5.73 21.48 -14.44
N ARG A 103 4.94 22.42 -13.88
CA ARG A 103 5.09 22.85 -12.48
C ARG A 103 4.65 21.75 -11.51
N CYS A 104 3.55 21.05 -11.80
CA CYS A 104 3.08 19.93 -11.01
C CYS A 104 4.11 18.79 -11.01
N TYR A 105 4.56 18.39 -12.19
CA TYR A 105 5.58 17.35 -12.37
C TYR A 105 6.87 17.68 -11.57
N ARG A 106 7.38 18.91 -11.71
CA ARG A 106 8.57 19.35 -10.97
C ARG A 106 8.34 19.30 -9.46
N ALA A 107 7.20 19.79 -8.98
CA ALA A 107 6.89 19.83 -7.56
C ALA A 107 6.84 18.42 -6.94
N VAL A 108 6.34 17.43 -7.67
CA VAL A 108 6.34 16.03 -7.23
C VAL A 108 7.74 15.45 -7.29
N ARG A 109 8.43 15.61 -8.42
CA ARG A 109 9.78 15.09 -8.61
C ARG A 109 10.75 15.60 -7.52
N ASP A 110 10.69 16.90 -7.20
CA ASP A 110 11.57 17.51 -6.21
C ASP A 110 11.33 16.92 -4.80
N LEU A 111 10.07 16.55 -4.43
CA LEU A 111 9.79 15.85 -3.17
C LEU A 111 10.56 14.52 -3.06
N PHE A 112 10.58 13.73 -4.12
CA PHE A 112 11.29 12.44 -4.14
C PHE A 112 12.82 12.63 -4.15
N ILE A 113 13.33 13.60 -4.94
CA ILE A 113 14.77 13.89 -5.00
C ILE A 113 15.29 14.42 -3.67
N ASP A 114 14.57 15.37 -3.06
CA ASP A 114 14.96 15.97 -1.78
C ASP A 114 14.93 14.94 -0.66
N PHE A 115 13.98 14.03 -0.67
CA PHE A 115 13.92 12.94 0.30
C PHE A 115 15.12 12.00 0.14
N ASN A 116 15.39 11.52 -1.09
CA ASN A 116 16.51 10.64 -1.39
C ASN A 116 17.88 11.27 -1.09
N ALA A 117 18.01 12.57 -1.32
CA ALA A 117 19.27 13.27 -1.03
C ALA A 117 19.56 13.33 0.48
N ARG A 118 18.50 13.40 1.32
CA ARG A 118 18.64 13.44 2.79
C ARG A 118 18.70 12.06 3.44
N HIS A 119 18.07 11.06 2.83
CA HIS A 119 17.89 9.72 3.38
C HIS A 119 18.18 8.64 2.34
N PRO A 120 19.42 8.56 1.82
CA PRO A 120 19.76 7.59 0.76
C PRO A 120 19.55 6.13 1.21
N GLU A 121 19.65 5.88 2.52
CA GLU A 121 19.43 4.56 3.12
C GLU A 121 17.93 4.16 3.22
N ARG A 122 17.03 5.13 3.04
CA ARG A 122 15.58 4.93 3.20
C ARG A 122 14.80 5.04 1.90
N ALA A 123 15.46 4.88 0.78
CA ALA A 123 14.86 5.03 -0.53
C ALA A 123 13.88 3.89 -0.87
N SER A 124 12.75 3.86 -0.15
CA SER A 124 11.67 2.87 -0.30
C SER A 124 10.43 3.44 -1.02
N GLU A 125 10.50 4.67 -1.55
CA GLU A 125 9.35 5.40 -2.06
C GLU A 125 8.61 4.64 -3.16
N LEU A 126 9.30 3.90 -4.00
CA LEU A 126 8.68 3.02 -4.99
C LEU A 126 7.73 2.02 -4.32
N GLY A 127 8.16 1.42 -3.21
CA GLY A 127 7.33 0.51 -2.41
C GLY A 127 6.12 1.21 -1.82
N GLU A 128 6.29 2.44 -1.33
CA GLU A 128 5.21 3.24 -0.75
C GLU A 128 4.16 3.62 -1.81
N VAL A 129 4.57 4.00 -3.03
CA VAL A 129 3.65 4.28 -4.16
C VAL A 129 2.92 3.02 -4.60
N LEU A 130 3.64 1.88 -4.68
CA LEU A 130 3.02 0.59 -4.98
C LEU A 130 1.98 0.21 -3.93
N ALA A 131 2.29 0.38 -2.65
CA ALA A 131 1.36 0.12 -1.55
C ALA A 131 0.12 1.01 -1.63
N TYR A 132 0.30 2.30 -1.90
CA TYR A 132 -0.78 3.24 -2.14
C TYR A 132 -1.73 2.76 -3.25
N CYS A 133 -1.21 2.36 -4.41
CA CYS A 133 -2.03 1.88 -5.52
C CYS A 133 -2.79 0.60 -5.17
N LEU A 134 -2.09 -0.38 -4.61
CA LEU A 134 -2.68 -1.70 -4.33
C LEU A 134 -3.74 -1.66 -3.23
N VAL A 135 -3.56 -0.85 -2.20
CA VAL A 135 -4.55 -0.74 -1.12
C VAL A 135 -5.84 -0.09 -1.60
N GLN A 136 -5.75 0.92 -2.45
CA GLN A 136 -6.95 1.52 -3.05
C GLN A 136 -7.67 0.55 -3.98
N GLU A 137 -6.94 -0.19 -4.81
CA GLU A 137 -7.53 -1.11 -5.79
C GLU A 137 -8.09 -2.38 -5.13
N HIS A 138 -7.32 -3.02 -4.25
CA HIS A 138 -7.70 -4.32 -3.70
C HIS A 138 -8.46 -4.27 -2.37
N LEU A 139 -8.32 -3.18 -1.60
CA LEU A 139 -9.01 -3.01 -0.31
C LEU A 139 -10.05 -1.90 -0.32
N GLY A 140 -10.18 -1.14 -1.41
CA GLY A 140 -11.15 -0.04 -1.53
C GLY A 140 -10.95 1.06 -0.48
N ALA A 141 -9.73 1.21 0.06
CA ALA A 141 -9.44 2.12 1.15
C ALA A 141 -8.71 3.37 0.67
N ALA A 142 -9.28 4.54 0.93
CA ALA A 142 -8.73 5.82 0.53
C ALA A 142 -7.55 6.23 1.41
N GLN A 143 -6.54 6.88 0.83
CA GLN A 143 -5.46 7.49 1.59
C GLN A 143 -6.01 8.68 2.41
N VAL A 144 -5.94 8.58 3.73
CA VAL A 144 -6.40 9.63 4.65
C VAL A 144 -5.31 10.58 5.10
N ALA A 145 -4.03 10.20 4.96
CA ALA A 145 -2.90 11.09 5.19
C ALA A 145 -1.80 10.88 4.14
N SER A 146 -1.30 12.00 3.55
CA SER A 146 -0.18 12.00 2.60
C SER A 146 1.13 12.27 3.35
N LYS A 147 1.81 11.22 3.81
CA LYS A 147 3.03 11.33 4.61
C LYS A 147 4.24 11.85 3.84
N MET A 148 4.30 11.65 2.52
CA MET A 148 5.42 12.12 1.70
C MET A 148 5.60 13.64 1.78
N SER A 149 4.50 14.40 1.80
CA SER A 149 4.56 15.85 1.97
C SER A 149 5.08 16.28 3.35
N LEU A 150 4.95 15.42 4.37
CA LEU A 150 5.46 15.67 5.73
C LEU A 150 6.94 15.29 5.86
N LYS A 151 7.39 14.23 5.17
CA LYS A 151 8.79 13.78 5.17
C LYS A 151 9.77 14.86 4.67
N THR A 152 9.29 15.80 3.87
CA THR A 152 10.09 16.92 3.35
C THR A 152 10.10 18.17 4.22
N ALA A 153 9.25 18.24 5.27
CA ALA A 153 9.27 19.35 6.23
C ALA A 153 10.49 19.21 7.18
N ALA A 154 11.34 20.22 7.20
CA ALA A 154 12.66 20.17 7.87
C ALA A 154 12.60 19.88 9.37
N ASN A 155 11.46 20.04 10.04
CA ASN A 155 11.30 19.98 11.49
C ASN A 155 10.40 18.82 11.98
N MET A 156 9.94 17.93 11.10
CA MET A 156 9.10 16.80 11.49
C MET A 156 9.77 15.48 11.11
N PRO A 157 10.47 14.82 12.04
CA PRO A 157 10.89 13.46 11.81
C PRO A 157 9.63 12.59 11.73
N VAL A 158 9.25 12.19 10.51
CA VAL A 158 8.15 11.25 10.30
C VAL A 158 8.71 9.84 10.48
N HIS A 159 8.78 9.43 11.74
CA HIS A 159 8.96 8.03 12.07
C HIS A 159 7.59 7.36 12.01
N GLY A 160 7.51 6.13 11.60
CA GLY A 160 6.27 5.37 11.56
C GLY A 160 6.03 4.64 10.26
N LEU A 161 4.85 4.09 10.17
CA LEU A 161 4.42 3.33 8.99
C LEU A 161 4.33 4.21 7.73
N ASP A 162 4.39 3.60 6.55
CA ASP A 162 4.46 4.31 5.27
C ASP A 162 3.17 5.04 4.89
N GLY A 163 2.01 4.56 5.32
CA GLY A 163 0.74 5.17 4.98
C GLY A 163 -0.40 4.80 5.91
N ILE A 164 -1.45 5.64 5.86
CA ILE A 164 -2.72 5.40 6.56
C ILE A 164 -3.84 5.53 5.54
N HIS A 165 -4.60 4.45 5.40
CA HIS A 165 -5.77 4.40 4.55
C HIS A 165 -7.00 4.03 5.37
N ALA A 166 -8.18 4.39 4.88
CA ALA A 166 -9.42 4.06 5.57
C ALA A 166 -10.58 3.81 4.60
N VAL A 167 -11.49 2.98 5.06
CA VAL A 167 -12.80 2.77 4.45
C VAL A 167 -13.84 2.64 5.55
N PHE A 168 -15.03 3.13 5.30
CA PHE A 168 -16.17 2.91 6.20
C PHE A 168 -17.06 1.82 5.62
N GLU A 169 -17.14 0.70 6.31
CA GLU A 169 -17.89 -0.48 5.85
C GLU A 169 -18.49 -1.24 7.03
N ASN A 170 -19.66 -1.84 6.82
CA ASN A 170 -20.36 -2.65 7.84
C ASN A 170 -20.48 -1.93 9.20
N GLY A 171 -20.84 -0.64 9.18
CA GLY A 171 -21.07 0.19 10.35
C GLY A 171 -19.84 0.49 11.20
N ALA A 172 -18.63 0.36 10.65
CA ALA A 172 -17.39 0.68 11.35
C ALA A 172 -16.33 1.27 10.40
N LEU A 173 -15.53 2.17 10.92
CA LEU A 173 -14.31 2.63 10.24
C LEU A 173 -13.25 1.52 10.28
N THR A 174 -12.78 1.09 9.12
CA THR A 174 -11.60 0.23 9.03
C THR A 174 -10.40 1.09 8.67
N VAL A 175 -9.41 1.15 9.56
CA VAL A 175 -8.14 1.86 9.37
C VAL A 175 -7.07 0.85 9.00
N TYR A 176 -6.38 1.12 7.91
CA TYR A 176 -5.29 0.31 7.39
C TYR A 176 -3.97 1.06 7.61
N PHE A 177 -3.12 0.49 8.43
CA PHE A 177 -1.74 0.93 8.64
C PHE A 177 -0.83 0.18 7.68
N LEU A 178 -0.18 0.92 6.77
CA LEU A 178 0.59 0.36 5.66
C LEU A 178 2.06 0.36 5.96
N GLU A 179 2.70 -0.74 5.62
CA GLU A 179 4.15 -0.90 5.58
C GLU A 179 4.54 -1.56 4.26
N SER A 180 5.43 -0.93 3.51
CA SER A 180 5.96 -1.45 2.25
C SER A 180 7.38 -1.98 2.43
N LYS A 181 7.72 -3.03 1.71
CA LYS A 181 9.07 -3.59 1.69
C LYS A 181 9.51 -3.91 0.27
N LEU A 182 10.75 -3.55 -0.04
CA LEU A 182 11.43 -3.91 -1.28
C LEU A 182 12.51 -4.94 -0.95
N ALA A 183 12.31 -6.21 -1.27
CA ALA A 183 13.14 -7.30 -0.81
C ALA A 183 13.72 -8.15 -1.95
N SER A 184 14.88 -8.73 -1.72
CA SER A 184 15.47 -9.73 -2.63
C SER A 184 14.66 -11.03 -2.67
N GLU A 185 13.94 -11.35 -1.58
CA GLU A 185 13.11 -12.54 -1.45
C GLU A 185 11.83 -12.23 -0.67
N GLY A 186 10.69 -12.84 -1.06
CA GLY A 186 9.41 -12.62 -0.40
C GLY A 186 9.43 -12.93 1.10
N ARG A 187 10.09 -14.02 1.52
CA ARG A 187 10.19 -14.39 2.95
C ARG A 187 10.98 -13.38 3.78
N ARG A 188 12.03 -12.75 3.21
CA ARG A 188 12.80 -11.68 3.87
C ARG A 188 11.97 -10.42 4.05
N GLY A 189 11.26 -10.02 3.00
CA GLY A 189 10.34 -8.90 3.07
C GLY A 189 9.22 -9.11 4.10
N VAL A 190 8.67 -10.32 4.20
CA VAL A 190 7.67 -10.68 5.23
C VAL A 190 8.26 -10.58 6.63
N ALA A 191 9.49 -11.04 6.86
CA ALA A 191 10.15 -10.95 8.16
C ALA A 191 10.39 -9.49 8.56
N SER A 192 10.88 -8.68 7.63
CA SER A 192 11.07 -7.22 7.83
C SER A 192 9.76 -6.52 8.13
N TYR A 193 8.68 -6.80 7.37
CA TYR A 193 7.34 -6.29 7.64
C TYR A 193 6.85 -6.67 9.04
N ALA A 194 7.00 -7.94 9.43
CA ALA A 194 6.54 -8.42 10.74
C ALA A 194 7.25 -7.71 11.89
N ALA A 195 8.56 -7.43 11.75
CA ALA A 195 9.33 -6.66 12.71
C ALA A 195 8.82 -5.21 12.83
N SER A 196 8.64 -4.51 11.68
CA SER A 196 8.10 -3.14 11.67
C SER A 196 6.69 -3.05 12.26
N ALA A 197 5.81 -4.02 11.94
CA ALA A 197 4.46 -4.05 12.48
C ALA A 197 4.45 -4.25 14.01
N ALA A 198 5.31 -5.12 14.52
CA ALA A 198 5.44 -5.37 15.96
C ALA A 198 6.02 -4.15 16.70
N GLU A 199 7.03 -3.49 16.14
CA GLU A 199 7.59 -2.24 16.71
C GLU A 199 6.51 -1.19 16.82
N PHE A 200 5.75 -0.94 15.75
CA PHE A 200 4.64 0.02 15.77
C PHE A 200 3.59 -0.32 16.82
N LEU A 201 3.19 -1.59 16.93
CA LEU A 201 2.19 -2.03 17.91
C LEU A 201 2.65 -1.86 19.35
N SER A 202 3.95 -1.91 19.62
CA SER A 202 4.53 -1.73 20.94
C SER A 202 4.68 -0.26 21.35
N ASP A 203 4.71 0.67 20.39
CA ASP A 203 4.87 2.11 20.65
C ASP A 203 3.53 2.85 20.68
N ARG A 204 2.93 2.93 21.88
CA ARG A 204 1.66 3.66 22.09
C ARG A 204 1.73 5.14 21.71
N ARG A 205 2.89 5.78 21.83
CA ARG A 205 3.06 7.20 21.48
C ARG A 205 3.01 7.37 19.96
N GLN A 206 3.69 6.50 19.23
CA GLN A 206 3.67 6.51 17.78
C GLN A 206 2.27 6.17 17.23
N TYR A 207 1.60 5.19 17.82
CA TYR A 207 0.22 4.86 17.49
C TYR A 207 -0.72 6.08 17.58
N LEU A 208 -0.70 6.82 18.69
CA LEU A 208 -1.53 8.02 18.86
C LEU A 208 -1.15 9.11 17.85
N ARG A 209 0.15 9.30 17.59
CA ARG A 209 0.64 10.29 16.62
C ARG A 209 0.13 10.00 15.20
N GLU A 210 -0.03 8.74 14.81
CA GLU A 210 -0.59 8.41 13.50
C GLU A 210 -2.04 8.91 13.34
N TYR A 211 -2.84 8.80 14.37
CA TYR A 211 -4.21 9.35 14.36
C TYR A 211 -4.21 10.89 14.38
N GLU A 212 -3.33 11.53 15.14
CA GLU A 212 -3.16 12.99 15.13
C GLU A 212 -2.75 13.51 13.75
N ILE A 213 -1.85 12.81 13.03
CA ILE A 213 -1.45 13.16 11.66
C ILE A 213 -2.67 13.16 10.73
N VAL A 214 -3.58 12.20 10.86
CA VAL A 214 -4.79 12.16 10.04
C VAL A 214 -5.69 13.35 10.36
N ALA A 215 -5.87 13.67 11.64
CA ALA A 215 -6.75 14.75 12.08
C ALA A 215 -6.20 16.14 11.67
N ASP A 216 -4.91 16.36 11.81
CA ASP A 216 -4.29 17.68 11.61
C ASP A 216 -3.84 17.96 10.17
N LEU A 217 -3.36 16.93 9.47
CA LEU A 217 -2.62 17.07 8.21
C LEU A 217 -3.16 16.13 7.12
N GLY A 218 -4.29 15.50 7.37
CA GLY A 218 -4.83 14.48 6.49
C GLY A 218 -5.58 15.04 5.28
N ASN A 219 -5.93 14.13 4.40
CA ASN A 219 -6.76 14.40 3.23
C ASN A 219 -8.24 14.66 3.59
N LEU A 220 -8.63 14.49 4.87
CA LEU A 220 -9.99 14.76 5.37
C LEU A 220 -10.41 16.22 5.18
N ASP A 221 -9.43 17.11 5.03
CA ASP A 221 -9.69 18.51 4.65
C ASP A 221 -10.38 18.69 3.29
N ALA A 222 -10.35 17.67 2.43
CA ALA A 222 -11.11 17.67 1.18
C ALA A 222 -12.59 17.33 1.36
N LEU A 223 -12.98 16.85 2.53
CA LEU A 223 -14.37 16.62 2.90
C LEU A 223 -14.98 17.93 3.43
N GLU A 224 -16.30 18.08 3.27
CA GLU A 224 -17.03 19.28 3.69
C GLU A 224 -18.10 18.95 4.73
N GLY A 225 -18.47 19.99 5.50
CA GLY A 225 -19.60 19.96 6.41
C GLY A 225 -19.51 18.86 7.48
N GLU A 226 -20.63 18.22 7.71
CA GLU A 226 -20.82 17.22 8.76
C GLU A 226 -20.02 15.93 8.50
N ALA A 227 -19.87 15.53 7.24
CA ALA A 227 -19.07 14.35 6.86
C ALA A 227 -17.59 14.50 7.27
N ARG A 228 -17.05 15.72 7.15
CA ARG A 228 -15.69 16.02 7.63
C ARG A 228 -15.61 15.89 9.14
N GLN A 229 -16.54 16.49 9.89
CA GLN A 229 -16.53 16.44 11.35
C GLN A 229 -16.65 14.99 11.84
N ARG A 230 -17.56 14.19 11.29
CA ARG A 230 -17.70 12.77 11.64
C ARG A 230 -16.47 11.95 11.33
N ALA A 231 -15.81 12.23 10.19
CA ALA A 231 -14.54 11.58 9.88
C ALA A 231 -13.50 11.92 10.94
N LEU A 232 -13.35 13.19 11.34
CA LEU A 232 -12.44 13.61 12.40
C LEU A 232 -12.76 12.94 13.74
N ASP A 233 -14.03 12.86 14.13
CA ASP A 233 -14.45 12.19 15.36
C ASP A 233 -14.05 10.71 15.37
N HIS A 234 -14.15 10.03 14.22
CA HIS A 234 -13.69 8.65 14.09
C HIS A 234 -12.16 8.50 14.18
N PHE A 235 -11.38 9.53 13.88
CA PHE A 235 -9.93 9.52 14.06
C PHE A 235 -9.49 10.08 15.43
N ASP A 236 -10.36 10.70 16.19
CA ASP A 236 -10.11 11.07 17.58
C ASP A 236 -10.36 9.86 18.51
N VAL A 237 -9.32 9.05 18.67
CA VAL A 237 -9.39 7.81 19.49
C VAL A 237 -9.46 8.07 21.00
N ILE A 238 -9.19 9.30 21.43
CA ILE A 238 -9.22 9.71 22.84
C ILE A 238 -10.57 10.38 23.17
N GLY A 239 -11.00 11.33 22.33
CA GLY A 239 -12.25 12.06 22.53
C GLY A 239 -13.49 11.22 22.27
N HIS A 240 -13.40 10.27 21.33
CA HIS A 240 -14.52 9.42 20.89
C HIS A 240 -14.19 7.92 20.95
N PRO A 241 -13.90 7.35 22.15
CA PRO A 241 -13.54 5.94 22.30
C PRO A 241 -14.71 4.97 21.99
N GLU A 242 -15.96 5.45 22.03
CA GLU A 242 -17.18 4.68 21.76
C GLU A 242 -17.38 4.37 20.28
N LEU A 243 -16.76 5.14 19.37
CA LEU A 243 -16.91 4.94 17.94
C LEU A 243 -16.23 3.65 17.48
N ARG A 244 -16.95 2.87 16.68
CA ARG A 244 -16.46 1.56 16.22
C ARG A 244 -15.36 1.70 15.18
N ARG A 245 -14.18 1.17 15.50
CA ARG A 245 -13.00 1.13 14.63
C ARG A 245 -12.49 -0.29 14.50
N ARG A 246 -12.04 -0.63 13.30
CA ARG A 246 -11.25 -1.84 13.03
C ARG A 246 -9.89 -1.40 12.56
N GLU A 247 -8.86 -2.03 13.05
CA GLU A 247 -7.47 -1.76 12.64
C GLU A 247 -6.90 -2.97 11.95
N ARG A 248 -6.21 -2.74 10.85
CA ARG A 248 -5.52 -3.77 10.07
C ARG A 248 -4.13 -3.28 9.71
N PHE A 249 -3.18 -4.19 9.77
CA PHE A 249 -1.79 -3.95 9.38
C PHE A 249 -1.57 -4.55 8.01
N VAL A 250 -1.20 -3.74 7.04
CA VAL A 250 -1.06 -4.16 5.65
C VAL A 250 0.40 -4.12 5.26
N GLY A 251 0.96 -5.29 4.95
CA GLY A 251 2.29 -5.42 4.38
C GLY A 251 2.22 -5.57 2.87
N ILE A 252 2.83 -4.65 2.14
CA ILE A 252 3.01 -4.75 0.69
C ILE A 252 4.49 -5.06 0.43
N ILE A 253 4.76 -6.29 0.05
CA ILE A 253 6.12 -6.78 -0.14
C ILE A 253 6.37 -6.97 -1.64
N CYS A 254 7.09 -6.04 -2.27
CA CYS A 254 7.62 -6.21 -3.61
C CYS A 254 8.95 -6.97 -3.53
N HIS A 255 9.02 -8.13 -4.19
CA HIS A 255 10.20 -8.98 -4.08
C HIS A 255 10.67 -9.52 -5.43
N SER A 256 11.96 -9.79 -5.51
CA SER A 256 12.53 -10.48 -6.67
C SER A 256 12.10 -11.95 -6.67
N GLU A 257 11.72 -12.47 -7.86
CA GLU A 257 11.34 -13.86 -8.06
C GLU A 257 12.00 -14.45 -9.33
N PRO A 258 13.34 -14.44 -9.39
CA PRO A 258 14.06 -14.86 -10.59
C PRO A 258 13.81 -16.34 -10.93
N GLY A 259 13.49 -17.17 -9.92
CA GLY A 259 13.24 -18.59 -10.10
C GLY A 259 12.03 -18.89 -10.98
N HIS A 260 10.90 -18.21 -10.75
CA HIS A 260 9.69 -18.36 -11.56
C HIS A 260 9.78 -17.60 -12.88
N PHE A 261 10.30 -16.37 -12.89
CA PHE A 261 10.46 -15.58 -14.12
C PHE A 261 11.52 -16.16 -15.07
N GLY A 262 12.50 -16.89 -14.57
CA GLY A 262 13.52 -17.57 -15.38
C GLY A 262 13.00 -18.82 -16.11
N LYS A 263 11.87 -19.40 -15.67
CA LYS A 263 11.25 -20.57 -16.32
C LYS A 263 10.35 -20.13 -17.47
N ARG A 264 10.94 -19.87 -18.63
CA ARG A 264 10.19 -19.42 -19.81
C ARG A 264 9.68 -20.59 -20.62
N LEU A 265 8.44 -20.51 -21.10
CA LEU A 265 7.92 -21.39 -22.12
C LEU A 265 8.58 -21.06 -23.47
N ARG A 266 8.57 -22.05 -24.37
CA ARG A 266 9.01 -21.81 -25.75
C ARG A 266 7.92 -21.02 -26.48
N ILE A 267 8.30 -19.94 -27.17
CA ILE A 267 7.39 -19.13 -27.98
C ILE A 267 6.93 -19.95 -29.20
N ARG A 268 5.62 -19.90 -29.46
CA ARG A 268 4.99 -20.61 -30.59
C ARG A 268 3.77 -19.80 -31.06
N ASP A 269 3.64 -19.66 -32.38
CA ASP A 269 2.57 -18.86 -33.02
C ASP A 269 1.15 -19.44 -32.81
N ASP A 270 1.07 -20.73 -32.44
CA ASP A 270 -0.20 -21.43 -32.19
C ASP A 270 -0.69 -21.34 -30.76
N GLN A 271 0.03 -20.62 -29.89
CA GLN A 271 -0.31 -20.45 -28.47
C GLN A 271 -1.02 -19.11 -28.22
N PRO A 272 -1.92 -19.06 -27.22
CA PRO A 272 -2.50 -17.79 -26.76
C PRO A 272 -1.41 -16.83 -26.28
N PRO A 273 -1.54 -15.50 -26.52
CA PRO A 273 -0.52 -14.52 -26.15
C PRO A 273 -0.32 -14.38 -24.63
N ASP A 274 -1.28 -14.84 -23.82
CA ASP A 274 -1.24 -14.81 -22.35
C ASP A 274 -0.70 -16.10 -21.72
N ILE A 275 -0.20 -17.05 -22.52
CA ILE A 275 0.23 -18.38 -22.03
C ILE A 275 1.37 -18.25 -21.00
N HIS A 276 2.32 -17.33 -21.21
CA HIS A 276 3.44 -17.12 -20.32
C HIS A 276 2.99 -16.54 -18.96
N GLU A 277 2.04 -15.61 -18.97
CA GLU A 277 1.45 -15.06 -17.75
C GLU A 277 0.68 -16.13 -16.96
N ARG A 278 -0.13 -16.96 -17.63
CA ARG A 278 -0.88 -18.04 -16.98
C ARG A 278 0.04 -19.09 -16.36
N ASP A 279 1.05 -19.54 -17.09
CA ASP A 279 2.03 -20.51 -16.58
C ASP A 279 2.80 -19.97 -15.38
N PHE A 280 3.20 -18.69 -15.42
CA PHE A 280 3.81 -18.04 -14.26
C PHE A 280 2.85 -18.02 -13.05
N ALA A 281 1.61 -17.55 -13.27
CA ALA A 281 0.61 -17.41 -12.20
C ALA A 281 0.30 -18.77 -11.53
N GLU A 282 0.17 -19.84 -12.31
CA GLU A 282 -0.06 -21.20 -11.78
C GLU A 282 1.12 -21.68 -10.91
N ARG A 283 2.35 -21.50 -11.39
CA ARG A 283 3.55 -21.91 -10.64
C ARG A 283 3.75 -21.07 -9.38
N TYR A 284 3.52 -19.77 -9.46
CA TYR A 284 3.66 -18.89 -8.30
C TYR A 284 2.54 -19.12 -7.27
N ALA A 285 1.32 -19.35 -7.73
CA ALA A 285 0.20 -19.69 -6.86
C ALA A 285 0.40 -21.04 -6.13
N ALA A 286 1.16 -21.99 -6.69
CA ALA A 286 1.49 -23.24 -6.03
C ALA A 286 2.31 -23.05 -4.73
N ASP A 287 3.05 -21.94 -4.61
CA ASP A 287 3.82 -21.60 -3.41
C ASP A 287 2.97 -20.97 -2.29
N TYR A 288 1.68 -20.67 -2.56
CA TYR A 288 0.80 -19.94 -1.64
C TYR A 288 0.76 -20.53 -0.24
N GLY A 289 0.59 -21.84 -0.11
CA GLY A 289 0.51 -22.53 1.19
C GLY A 289 1.77 -22.32 2.04
N LYS A 290 2.96 -22.47 1.42
CA LYS A 290 4.25 -22.27 2.09
C LYS A 290 4.45 -20.80 2.49
N LEU A 291 4.13 -19.88 1.60
CA LEU A 291 4.30 -18.42 1.83
C LEU A 291 3.38 -17.93 2.96
N ARG A 292 2.12 -18.39 2.99
CA ARG A 292 1.16 -18.00 4.04
C ARG A 292 1.53 -18.55 5.41
N LEU A 293 2.06 -19.76 5.49
CA LEU A 293 2.61 -20.32 6.73
C LEU A 293 3.83 -19.55 7.21
N THR A 294 4.72 -19.17 6.31
CA THR A 294 5.88 -18.32 6.61
C THR A 294 5.44 -16.97 7.16
N ALA A 295 4.46 -16.31 6.54
CA ALA A 295 3.93 -15.03 7.01
C ALA A 295 3.36 -15.15 8.44
N ARG A 296 2.56 -16.20 8.71
CA ARG A 296 2.04 -16.46 10.05
C ARG A 296 3.16 -16.68 11.07
N LYS A 297 4.17 -17.51 10.74
CA LYS A 297 5.33 -17.79 11.62
C LYS A 297 6.09 -16.51 11.96
N GLN A 298 6.36 -15.66 10.97
CA GLN A 298 7.10 -14.42 11.19
C GLN A 298 6.32 -13.41 12.04
N LEU A 299 5.03 -13.22 11.78
CA LEU A 299 4.20 -12.34 12.60
C LEU A 299 4.17 -12.78 14.08
N LEU A 300 3.94 -14.06 14.32
CA LEU A 300 3.96 -14.62 15.69
C LEU A 300 5.33 -14.49 16.36
N LYS A 301 6.42 -14.73 15.62
CA LYS A 301 7.81 -14.61 16.12
C LYS A 301 8.08 -13.18 16.65
N HIS A 302 7.56 -12.16 15.97
CA HIS A 302 7.72 -10.77 16.36
C HIS A 302 6.62 -10.25 17.31
N GLY A 303 5.62 -11.08 17.67
CA GLY A 303 4.55 -10.70 18.58
C GLY A 303 3.41 -9.89 17.94
N ALA A 304 3.33 -9.83 16.61
CA ALA A 304 2.21 -9.25 15.89
C ALA A 304 1.06 -10.25 15.77
N ASP A 305 -0.19 -9.75 15.87
CA ASP A 305 -1.40 -10.58 15.71
C ASP A 305 -1.66 -10.89 14.23
N PRO A 306 -1.50 -12.15 13.78
CA PRO A 306 -1.71 -12.49 12.38
C PRO A 306 -3.14 -12.26 11.89
N ALA A 307 -4.16 -12.34 12.76
CA ALA A 307 -5.56 -12.14 12.40
C ALA A 307 -5.86 -10.69 11.97
N LYS A 308 -5.04 -9.74 12.43
CA LYS A 308 -5.13 -8.32 12.04
C LYS A 308 -4.29 -7.98 10.80
N ALA A 309 -3.44 -8.89 10.35
CA ALA A 309 -2.52 -8.65 9.24
C ALA A 309 -3.12 -9.00 7.88
N ILE A 310 -2.78 -8.17 6.89
CA ILE A 310 -3.01 -8.44 5.47
C ILE A 310 -1.64 -8.35 4.78
N VAL A 311 -1.28 -9.37 4.02
CA VAL A 311 0.02 -9.43 3.34
C VAL A 311 -0.20 -9.60 1.85
N LEU A 312 0.29 -8.66 1.05
CA LEU A 312 0.30 -8.75 -0.40
C LEU A 312 1.75 -8.91 -0.89
N LEU A 313 2.05 -10.05 -1.48
CA LEU A 313 3.33 -10.31 -2.12
C LEU A 313 3.25 -9.95 -3.60
N VAL A 314 4.15 -9.09 -4.07
CA VAL A 314 4.21 -8.64 -5.46
C VAL A 314 5.53 -9.13 -6.06
N ALA A 315 5.45 -10.17 -6.88
CA ALA A 315 6.62 -10.72 -7.55
C ALA A 315 7.00 -9.89 -8.78
N VAL A 316 8.30 -9.56 -8.88
CA VAL A 316 8.94 -8.98 -10.07
C VAL A 316 10.20 -9.78 -10.41
N PRO A 317 10.73 -9.71 -11.66
CA PRO A 317 11.96 -10.42 -11.98
C PRO A 317 13.14 -10.03 -11.08
N ASP A 318 13.34 -8.73 -10.89
CA ASP A 318 14.34 -8.15 -10.01
C ASP A 318 13.85 -6.78 -9.50
N VAL A 319 13.81 -6.62 -8.19
CA VAL A 319 13.40 -5.36 -7.53
C VAL A 319 14.37 -4.21 -7.86
N ARG A 320 15.67 -4.51 -8.03
CA ARG A 320 16.67 -3.49 -8.38
C ARG A 320 16.41 -2.94 -9.78
N GLU A 321 16.06 -3.81 -10.74
CA GLU A 321 15.69 -3.38 -12.09
C GLU A 321 14.41 -2.53 -12.08
N LEU A 322 13.39 -2.91 -11.31
CA LEU A 322 12.19 -2.11 -11.16
C LEU A 322 12.50 -0.72 -10.56
N ARG A 323 13.37 -0.65 -9.55
CA ARG A 323 13.84 0.63 -9.00
C ARG A 323 14.54 1.51 -10.02
N LYS A 324 15.48 0.94 -10.77
CA LYS A 324 16.18 1.64 -11.85
C LYS A 324 15.19 2.22 -12.87
N ALA A 325 14.24 1.41 -13.30
CA ALA A 325 13.18 1.83 -14.22
C ALA A 325 12.32 2.95 -13.64
N PHE A 326 11.97 2.89 -12.35
CA PHE A 326 11.19 3.93 -11.68
C PHE A 326 11.92 5.27 -11.61
N TYR A 327 13.19 5.29 -11.23
CA TYR A 327 13.98 6.52 -11.22
C TYR A 327 14.27 7.03 -12.63
N ALA A 328 14.47 6.14 -13.60
CA ALA A 328 14.60 6.52 -15.00
C ALA A 328 13.32 7.19 -15.54
N ALA A 329 12.13 6.66 -15.20
CA ALA A 329 10.86 7.28 -15.55
C ALA A 329 10.70 8.69 -14.93
N MET A 330 11.26 8.92 -13.76
CA MET A 330 11.32 10.20 -13.08
C MET A 330 12.38 11.15 -13.67
N GLY A 331 13.24 10.68 -14.56
CA GLY A 331 14.38 11.45 -15.11
C GLY A 331 15.52 11.64 -14.09
N VAL A 332 15.72 10.71 -13.18
CA VAL A 332 16.80 10.70 -12.19
C VAL A 332 17.85 9.69 -12.60
N ALA A 333 19.13 10.05 -12.45
CA ALA A 333 20.24 9.13 -12.72
C ALA A 333 20.17 7.89 -11.80
N GLU A 334 20.63 6.77 -12.34
CA GLU A 334 20.69 5.50 -11.62
C GLU A 334 21.48 5.63 -10.30
N ARG A 335 20.93 5.06 -9.24
CA ARG A 335 21.58 4.93 -7.93
C ARG A 335 21.40 3.50 -7.44
N GLU A 336 22.36 3.02 -6.69
CA GLU A 336 22.26 1.77 -5.96
C GLU A 336 21.75 2.04 -4.55
N PHE A 337 20.72 1.28 -4.13
CA PHE A 337 20.16 1.35 -2.81
C PHE A 337 20.05 -0.07 -2.22
N PRO A 338 20.26 -0.25 -0.91
CA PRO A 338 20.02 -1.53 -0.25
C PRO A 338 18.56 -1.93 -0.36
N LEU A 339 18.27 -3.22 -0.30
CA LEU A 339 16.90 -3.75 -0.19
C LEU A 339 16.57 -4.02 1.26
N ASP A 340 15.29 -3.79 1.63
CA ASP A 340 14.81 -4.06 2.98
C ASP A 340 14.88 -5.56 3.30
N GLY A 341 15.34 -5.89 4.49
CA GLY A 341 15.36 -7.26 4.99
C GLY A 341 16.50 -8.13 4.48
N ASP A 342 17.41 -7.62 3.64
CA ASP A 342 18.56 -8.42 3.15
C ASP A 342 19.52 -8.84 4.27
N ASP A 343 19.60 -8.03 5.35
CA ASP A 343 20.47 -8.30 6.51
C ASP A 343 19.74 -9.10 7.62
N LEU A 344 18.46 -9.44 7.45
CA LEU A 344 17.74 -10.22 8.44
C LEU A 344 18.09 -11.70 8.35
N GLU A 345 18.52 -12.27 9.46
CA GLU A 345 18.64 -13.72 9.60
C GLU A 345 17.24 -14.35 9.55
N ILE A 346 17.04 -15.24 8.59
CA ILE A 346 15.84 -16.06 8.50
C ILE A 346 16.22 -17.43 9.03
N ASP A 347 15.55 -17.86 10.11
CA ASP A 347 15.68 -19.25 10.59
C ASP A 347 15.16 -20.18 9.48
N ASP A 348 16.07 -20.85 8.81
CA ASP A 348 15.80 -21.87 7.79
C ASP A 348 15.34 -23.21 8.45
N ASP A 349 14.88 -23.16 9.70
CA ASP A 349 14.35 -24.32 10.40
C ASP A 349 13.07 -24.81 9.69
N GLU A 350 13.28 -25.44 8.54
CA GLU A 350 12.33 -26.35 7.91
C GLU A 350 12.24 -27.58 8.82
N GLY A 351 11.77 -27.35 10.06
CA GLY A 351 11.47 -28.43 10.98
C GLY A 351 10.60 -29.45 10.27
N ALA A 352 11.18 -30.59 10.00
CA ALA A 352 10.48 -31.82 9.71
C ALA A 352 9.44 -32.04 10.82
N GLY A 353 8.29 -31.42 10.70
CA GLY A 353 7.11 -31.76 11.48
C GLY A 353 6.64 -33.11 10.97
N GLY A 354 7.20 -34.14 11.58
CA GLY A 354 6.64 -35.47 11.51
C GLY A 354 5.21 -35.41 12.02
N ASP A 355 4.28 -35.74 11.18
CA ASP A 355 2.90 -36.04 11.54
C ASP A 355 2.92 -37.07 12.66
N PRO A 356 2.35 -36.82 13.84
CA PRO A 356 2.03 -37.90 14.76
C PRO A 356 0.80 -38.61 14.19
N ALA A 357 0.97 -39.92 13.98
CA ALA A 357 -0.04 -40.86 13.55
C ALA A 357 -1.32 -40.83 14.42
#